data_da19bb7819c7a46b64ff502c062b8e7a
#
_entry.id   da19bb7819c7a46b64ff502c062b8e7a
#
_cell.length_a   1.000
_cell.length_b   1.000
_cell.length_c   1.000
_cell.angle_alpha   90.00
_cell.angle_beta   90.00
_cell.angle_gamma   90.00
#
_symmetry.space_group_name_H-M   'P 1'
#
loop_
_entity.id
_entity.type
_entity.pdbx_description
1 polymer ?
#
loop_
_entity_poly.entity_id
_entity_poly.type
_entity_poly.pdbx_seq_one_letter_code
_entity_poly.pdbx_strand_id
1 'polypeptide(L)'
;MPLLHADTAVLDRWLWLSKRLPPASGQKMLLDVGCGSGAFTIGAALRGYNALGLSWDERNQNVAIERARMCNAKTAEFQIQDIRDLSKREDLFGKFDVAICCEAIEHIIDDEKLMRDIAKCLTPGGKLLLTTPNYHLKPIDPAHEGPFPTVEDGGHVRKGYTSEGLLRLCDEAGLKPESISYCTGFVSQKITHLHFATRKIHSIFAWLVVNPFRIFPPLFDDVVTRWLQYPHYSICLEASKPN
;
A
#
# COMPACT_ATOMS: atom_id res chain seq x y z
N MET A 1 -11.67 2.61 6.11
CA MET A 1 -12.08 3.34 4.89
C MET A 1 -10.99 4.31 4.47
N PRO A 2 -10.40 4.10 3.30
CA PRO A 2 -9.34 5.00 2.79
C PRO A 2 -9.83 6.44 2.60
N LEU A 3 -11.14 6.63 2.32
CA LEU A 3 -11.77 7.95 2.14
C LEU A 3 -11.76 8.81 3.43
N LEU A 4 -11.75 8.19 4.60
CA LEU A 4 -11.71 8.89 5.89
C LEU A 4 -10.29 9.05 6.44
N HIS A 5 -9.29 8.46 5.78
CA HIS A 5 -7.90 8.63 6.17
C HIS A 5 -7.45 10.06 5.84
N ALA A 6 -6.81 10.74 6.77
CA ALA A 6 -6.40 12.14 6.58
C ALA A 6 -5.30 12.32 5.52
N ASP A 7 -4.47 11.30 5.32
CA ASP A 7 -3.40 11.30 4.32
C ASP A 7 -3.95 11.13 2.91
N THR A 8 -3.66 12.09 2.03
CA THR A 8 -4.08 12.09 0.62
C THR A 8 -3.42 10.96 -0.16
N ALA A 9 -2.18 10.59 0.18
CA ALA A 9 -1.48 9.49 -0.47
C ALA A 9 -2.18 8.13 -0.25
N VAL A 10 -2.82 7.91 0.91
CA VAL A 10 -3.66 6.71 1.16
C VAL A 10 -4.89 6.71 0.24
N LEU A 11 -5.49 7.88 -0.01
CA LEU A 11 -6.60 7.99 -0.96
C LEU A 11 -6.17 7.67 -2.38
N ASP A 12 -5.04 8.19 -2.84
CA ASP A 12 -4.53 7.95 -4.20
C ASP A 12 -4.23 6.48 -4.44
N ARG A 13 -3.56 5.82 -3.48
CA ARG A 13 -3.30 4.38 -3.52
C ARG A 13 -4.60 3.58 -3.55
N TRP A 14 -5.60 3.99 -2.75
CA TRP A 14 -6.90 3.35 -2.79
C TRP A 14 -7.60 3.53 -4.14
N LEU A 15 -7.54 4.71 -4.75
CA LEU A 15 -8.10 4.95 -6.08
C LEU A 15 -7.41 4.10 -7.14
N TRP A 16 -6.09 3.92 -7.02
CA TRP A 16 -5.34 3.01 -7.88
C TRP A 16 -5.74 1.54 -7.67
N LEU A 17 -5.79 1.07 -6.42
CA LEU A 17 -6.22 -0.27 -6.04
C LEU A 17 -7.67 -0.55 -6.49
N SER A 18 -8.58 0.39 -6.23
CA SER A 18 -10.01 0.20 -6.48
C SER A 18 -10.34 -0.04 -7.95
N LYS A 19 -9.56 0.49 -8.88
CA LYS A 19 -9.67 0.23 -10.32
C LYS A 19 -9.26 -1.21 -10.68
N ARG A 20 -8.46 -1.86 -9.84
CA ARG A 20 -7.89 -3.21 -10.03
C ARG A 20 -8.57 -4.28 -9.18
N LEU A 21 -9.36 -3.85 -8.22
CA LEU A 21 -10.17 -4.70 -7.35
C LEU A 21 -11.66 -4.57 -7.74
N PRO A 22 -12.14 -5.26 -8.79
CA PRO A 22 -13.56 -5.25 -9.13
C PRO A 22 -14.39 -5.78 -7.96
N PRO A 23 -15.68 -5.40 -7.86
CA PRO A 23 -16.57 -5.98 -6.86
C PRO A 23 -16.53 -7.51 -6.90
N ALA A 24 -16.37 -8.11 -5.74
CA ALA A 24 -16.31 -9.56 -5.57
C ALA A 24 -17.60 -10.10 -4.96
N SER A 25 -17.93 -11.38 -5.23
CA SER A 25 -19.14 -12.04 -4.72
C SER A 25 -18.92 -12.78 -3.39
N GLY A 26 -17.92 -12.36 -2.60
CA GLY A 26 -17.62 -12.97 -1.29
C GLY A 26 -16.83 -14.30 -1.33
N GLN A 27 -16.51 -14.82 -2.50
CA GLN A 27 -15.70 -16.04 -2.65
C GLN A 27 -14.21 -15.75 -2.86
N LYS A 28 -13.85 -14.52 -3.26
CA LYS A 28 -12.46 -14.15 -3.53
C LYS A 28 -11.72 -13.79 -2.26
N MET A 29 -10.54 -14.37 -2.11
CA MET A 29 -9.64 -14.15 -0.98
C MET A 29 -8.62 -13.05 -1.31
N LEU A 30 -8.40 -12.14 -0.38
CA LEU A 30 -7.40 -11.07 -0.50
C LEU A 30 -6.48 -11.05 0.72
N LEU A 31 -5.18 -11.00 0.48
CA LEU A 31 -4.14 -10.82 1.50
C LEU A 31 -3.59 -9.39 1.44
N ASP A 32 -3.59 -8.68 2.57
CA ASP A 32 -2.98 -7.36 2.72
C ASP A 32 -1.71 -7.48 3.56
N VAL A 33 -0.56 -7.48 2.90
CA VAL A 33 0.76 -7.69 3.49
C VAL A 33 1.31 -6.36 3.98
N GLY A 34 1.38 -6.18 5.29
CA GLY A 34 1.73 -4.90 5.90
C GLY A 34 0.54 -3.95 5.98
N CYS A 35 -0.63 -4.44 6.36
CA CYS A 35 -1.91 -3.71 6.32
C CYS A 35 -1.97 -2.46 7.23
N GLY A 36 -1.03 -2.28 8.14
CA GLY A 36 -1.04 -1.19 9.12
C GLY A 36 -2.38 -1.09 9.84
N SER A 37 -3.02 0.07 9.79
CA SER A 37 -4.33 0.32 10.41
C SER A 37 -5.53 -0.09 9.54
N GLY A 38 -5.35 -1.00 8.58
CA GLY A 38 -6.38 -1.74 7.87
C GLY A 38 -7.12 -0.98 6.77
N ALA A 39 -6.62 0.14 6.29
CA ALA A 39 -7.35 0.98 5.33
C ALA A 39 -7.72 0.22 4.04
N PHE A 40 -6.79 -0.55 3.48
CA PHE A 40 -6.99 -1.27 2.23
C PHE A 40 -7.70 -2.60 2.44
N THR A 41 -7.39 -3.32 3.51
CA THR A 41 -8.12 -4.53 3.93
C THR A 41 -9.61 -4.25 4.09
N ILE A 42 -9.97 -3.19 4.83
CA ILE A 42 -11.38 -2.75 5.00
C ILE A 42 -11.98 -2.35 3.66
N GLY A 43 -11.24 -1.61 2.84
CA GLY A 43 -11.68 -1.21 1.51
C GLY A 43 -12.01 -2.41 0.62
N ALA A 44 -11.17 -3.44 0.64
CA ALA A 44 -11.37 -4.70 -0.10
C ALA A 44 -12.59 -5.48 0.43
N ALA A 45 -12.74 -5.60 1.76
CA ALA A 45 -13.87 -6.26 2.38
C ALA A 45 -15.21 -5.60 1.99
N LEU A 46 -15.26 -4.26 1.97
CA LEU A 46 -16.44 -3.51 1.52
C LEU A 46 -16.73 -3.67 0.01
N ARG A 47 -15.78 -4.22 -0.76
CA ARG A 47 -15.98 -4.62 -2.17
C ARG A 47 -16.32 -6.10 -2.33
N GLY A 48 -16.54 -6.82 -1.22
CA GLY A 48 -16.97 -8.21 -1.22
C GLY A 48 -15.86 -9.26 -1.17
N TYR A 49 -14.61 -8.87 -0.91
CA TYR A 49 -13.52 -9.83 -0.66
C TYR A 49 -13.56 -10.35 0.77
N ASN A 50 -13.14 -11.60 0.97
CA ASN A 50 -12.68 -12.08 2.27
C ASN A 50 -11.23 -11.60 2.42
N ALA A 51 -11.02 -10.56 3.18
CA ALA A 51 -9.75 -9.86 3.25
C ALA A 51 -9.03 -10.12 4.57
N LEU A 52 -7.81 -10.65 4.51
CA LEU A 52 -6.92 -10.87 5.64
C LEU A 52 -5.80 -9.83 5.62
N GLY A 53 -5.72 -9.01 6.67
CA GLY A 53 -4.65 -8.03 6.89
C GLY A 53 -3.61 -8.55 7.88
N LEU A 54 -2.34 -8.46 7.51
CA LEU A 54 -1.20 -8.83 8.34
C LEU A 54 -0.38 -7.60 8.72
N SER A 55 -0.09 -7.43 10.00
CA SER A 55 0.84 -6.42 10.51
C SER A 55 1.46 -6.88 11.83
N TRP A 56 2.72 -6.53 12.07
CA TRP A 56 3.41 -6.85 13.33
C TRP A 56 3.00 -5.94 14.50
N ASP A 57 2.47 -4.75 14.20
CA ASP A 57 2.15 -3.72 15.19
C ASP A 57 0.74 -3.94 15.77
N GLU A 58 0.69 -4.39 17.02
CA GLU A 58 -0.55 -4.65 17.76
C GLU A 58 -1.45 -3.40 17.87
N ARG A 59 -0.85 -2.22 18.04
CA ARG A 59 -1.60 -0.96 18.13
C ARG A 59 -2.34 -0.68 16.83
N ASN A 60 -1.67 -0.85 15.71
CA ASN A 60 -2.28 -0.68 14.39
C ASN A 60 -3.36 -1.72 14.13
N GLN A 61 -3.15 -2.96 14.57
CA GLN A 61 -4.14 -4.03 14.44
C GLN A 61 -5.41 -3.73 15.24
N ASN A 62 -5.28 -3.26 16.48
CA ASN A 62 -6.43 -2.87 17.30
C ASN A 62 -7.23 -1.73 16.64
N VAL A 63 -6.55 -0.73 16.07
CA VAL A 63 -7.19 0.35 15.29
C VAL A 63 -7.88 -0.20 14.05
N ALA A 64 -7.29 -1.17 13.35
CA ALA A 64 -7.87 -1.78 12.15
C ALA A 64 -9.16 -2.54 12.48
N ILE A 65 -9.16 -3.34 13.55
CA ILE A 65 -10.34 -4.10 14.03
C ILE A 65 -11.49 -3.13 14.38
N GLU A 66 -11.18 -2.07 15.14
CA GLU A 66 -12.20 -1.08 15.50
C GLU A 66 -12.79 -0.38 14.27
N ARG A 67 -11.93 0.05 13.34
CA ARG A 67 -12.37 0.67 12.08
C ARG A 67 -13.22 -0.27 11.22
N ALA A 68 -12.84 -1.55 11.12
CA ALA A 68 -13.62 -2.54 10.39
C ALA A 68 -15.02 -2.69 10.98
N ARG A 69 -15.14 -2.74 12.31
CA ARG A 69 -16.42 -2.78 13.02
C ARG A 69 -17.26 -1.53 12.73
N MET A 70 -16.67 -0.34 12.83
CA MET A 70 -17.35 0.93 12.56
C MET A 70 -17.85 1.03 11.11
N CYS A 71 -17.13 0.41 10.16
CA CYS A 71 -17.48 0.40 8.74
C CYS A 71 -18.38 -0.76 8.34
N ASN A 72 -18.77 -1.65 9.28
CA ASN A 72 -19.49 -2.88 9.00
C ASN A 72 -18.80 -3.78 7.94
N ALA A 73 -17.46 -3.79 7.93
CA ALA A 73 -16.63 -4.60 7.04
C ALA A 73 -16.47 -6.02 7.62
N LYS A 74 -17.55 -6.83 7.57
CA LYS A 74 -17.66 -8.12 8.26
C LYS A 74 -16.67 -9.18 7.78
N THR A 75 -16.17 -9.05 6.56
CA THR A 75 -15.22 -10.00 5.93
C THR A 75 -13.77 -9.52 5.99
N ALA A 76 -13.48 -8.46 6.76
CA ALA A 76 -12.13 -8.02 7.07
C ALA A 76 -11.65 -8.72 8.33
N GLU A 77 -10.58 -9.49 8.21
CA GLU A 77 -9.88 -10.14 9.31
C GLU A 77 -8.49 -9.55 9.47
N PHE A 78 -7.97 -9.54 10.70
CA PHE A 78 -6.66 -8.97 11.02
C PHE A 78 -5.89 -9.90 11.94
N GLN A 79 -4.62 -10.13 11.61
CA GLN A 79 -3.75 -10.98 12.40
C GLN A 79 -2.42 -10.28 12.66
N ILE A 80 -1.92 -10.39 13.89
CA ILE A 80 -0.58 -9.94 14.24
C ILE A 80 0.41 -10.93 13.62
N GLN A 81 1.16 -10.45 12.65
CA GLN A 81 2.15 -11.24 11.92
C GLN A 81 3.24 -10.32 11.39
N ASP A 82 4.47 -10.66 11.72
CA ASP A 82 5.63 -10.06 11.06
C ASP A 82 5.73 -10.61 9.63
N ILE A 83 5.67 -9.71 8.65
CA ILE A 83 5.69 -10.09 7.23
C ILE A 83 7.05 -10.66 6.79
N ARG A 84 8.13 -10.43 7.54
CA ARG A 84 9.45 -11.06 7.33
C ARG A 84 9.39 -12.58 7.55
N ASP A 85 8.47 -13.01 8.38
CA ASP A 85 8.21 -14.41 8.73
C ASP A 85 7.04 -15.03 7.94
N LEU A 86 6.61 -14.40 6.83
CA LEU A 86 5.49 -14.88 6.04
C LEU A 86 5.71 -16.32 5.50
N SER A 87 6.98 -16.71 5.26
CA SER A 87 7.34 -18.08 4.89
C SER A 87 6.99 -19.16 5.92
N LYS A 88 6.80 -18.78 7.20
CA LYS A 88 6.37 -19.70 8.27
C LYS A 88 4.85 -19.95 8.28
N ARG A 89 4.11 -19.21 7.47
CA ARG A 89 2.65 -19.27 7.38
C ARG A 89 2.23 -20.13 6.18
N GLU A 90 2.64 -21.41 6.22
CA GLU A 90 2.26 -22.39 5.19
C GLU A 90 0.75 -22.55 5.06
N ASP A 91 0.02 -22.26 6.14
CA ASP A 91 -1.43 -22.21 6.16
C ASP A 91 -2.04 -21.16 5.19
N LEU A 92 -1.25 -20.19 4.73
CA LEU A 92 -1.68 -19.14 3.79
C LEU A 92 -1.30 -19.45 2.32
N PHE A 93 -0.47 -20.45 2.07
CA PHE A 93 0.04 -20.72 0.73
C PHE A 93 -1.05 -21.18 -0.25
N GLY A 94 -1.04 -20.59 -1.45
CA GLY A 94 -1.96 -20.92 -2.53
C GLY A 94 -3.43 -20.59 -2.26
N LYS A 95 -3.72 -19.63 -1.36
CA LYS A 95 -5.09 -19.36 -0.94
C LYS A 95 -5.68 -18.05 -1.49
N PHE A 96 -4.86 -17.12 -1.95
CA PHE A 96 -5.32 -15.77 -2.25
C PHE A 96 -5.38 -15.51 -3.75
N ASP A 97 -6.54 -15.00 -4.21
CA ASP A 97 -6.73 -14.49 -5.58
C ASP A 97 -5.98 -13.19 -5.80
N VAL A 98 -5.84 -12.39 -4.73
CA VAL A 98 -5.13 -11.11 -4.76
C VAL A 98 -4.29 -10.95 -3.50
N ALA A 99 -3.04 -10.51 -3.67
CA ALA A 99 -2.24 -9.94 -2.60
C ALA A 99 -2.04 -8.45 -2.85
N ILE A 100 -2.15 -7.63 -1.81
CA ILE A 100 -1.73 -6.24 -1.84
C ILE A 100 -0.57 -6.05 -0.87
N CYS A 101 0.40 -5.20 -1.26
CA CYS A 101 1.54 -4.81 -0.44
C CYS A 101 1.78 -3.32 -0.70
N CYS A 102 1.28 -2.46 0.19
CA CYS A 102 1.29 -1.02 -0.02
C CYS A 102 2.16 -0.32 1.00
N GLU A 103 3.25 0.31 0.53
CA GLU A 103 4.22 1.04 1.36
C GLU A 103 4.70 0.17 2.55
N ALA A 104 5.15 -1.03 2.24
CA ALA A 104 5.63 -1.99 3.21
C ALA A 104 6.98 -2.62 2.81
N ILE A 105 7.20 -2.89 1.53
CA ILE A 105 8.40 -3.57 1.04
C ILE A 105 9.69 -2.72 1.25
N GLU A 106 9.58 -1.40 1.24
CA GLU A 106 10.69 -0.49 1.50
C GLU A 106 11.22 -0.53 2.94
N HIS A 107 10.48 -1.16 3.84
CA HIS A 107 10.87 -1.37 5.24
C HIS A 107 11.59 -2.70 5.47
N ILE A 108 11.68 -3.56 4.45
CA ILE A 108 12.20 -4.93 4.55
C ILE A 108 13.53 -5.03 3.82
N ILE A 109 14.57 -5.48 4.52
CA ILE A 109 15.93 -5.61 3.93
C ILE A 109 15.93 -6.73 2.89
N ASP A 110 15.38 -7.90 3.24
CA ASP A 110 15.25 -9.05 2.32
C ASP A 110 13.92 -8.98 1.56
N ASP A 111 13.83 -7.99 0.67
CA ASP A 111 12.65 -7.74 -0.17
C ASP A 111 12.43 -8.86 -1.20
N GLU A 112 13.50 -9.49 -1.67
CA GLU A 112 13.43 -10.66 -2.57
C GLU A 112 12.73 -11.83 -1.89
N LYS A 113 13.08 -12.11 -0.62
CA LYS A 113 12.39 -13.13 0.17
C LYS A 113 10.92 -12.78 0.35
N LEU A 114 10.61 -11.52 0.72
CA LEU A 114 9.23 -11.09 0.90
C LEU A 114 8.41 -11.28 -0.38
N MET A 115 8.95 -10.89 -1.54
CA MET A 115 8.26 -11.08 -2.83
C MET A 115 8.01 -12.56 -3.14
N ARG A 116 9.00 -13.43 -2.90
CA ARG A 116 8.84 -14.90 -3.05
C ARG A 116 7.77 -15.45 -2.11
N ASP A 117 7.71 -14.99 -0.88
CA ASP A 117 6.74 -15.46 0.12
C ASP A 117 5.32 -14.98 -0.22
N ILE A 118 5.16 -13.74 -0.70
CA ILE A 118 3.88 -13.26 -1.25
C ILE A 118 3.44 -14.12 -2.44
N ALA A 119 4.35 -14.43 -3.37
CA ALA A 119 4.04 -15.27 -4.52
C ALA A 119 3.58 -16.70 -4.12
N LYS A 120 4.13 -17.25 -3.02
CA LYS A 120 3.64 -18.53 -2.47
C LYS A 120 2.20 -18.46 -1.99
N CYS A 121 1.79 -17.34 -1.40
CA CYS A 121 0.41 -17.15 -0.90
C CYS A 121 -0.63 -17.04 -2.03
N LEU A 122 -0.22 -16.61 -3.23
CA LEU A 122 -1.11 -16.47 -4.37
C LEU A 122 -1.52 -17.83 -4.97
N THR A 123 -2.77 -17.94 -5.39
CA THR A 123 -3.25 -19.01 -6.28
C THR A 123 -2.59 -18.91 -7.65
N PRO A 124 -2.52 -20.00 -8.45
CA PRO A 124 -2.21 -19.87 -9.89
C PRO A 124 -3.14 -18.84 -10.55
N GLY A 125 -2.61 -17.93 -11.36
CA GLY A 125 -3.36 -16.80 -11.92
C GLY A 125 -3.69 -15.67 -10.93
N GLY A 126 -3.35 -15.82 -9.65
CA GLY A 126 -3.54 -14.79 -8.61
C GLY A 126 -2.69 -13.54 -8.85
N LYS A 127 -3.16 -12.38 -8.41
CA LYS A 127 -2.55 -11.07 -8.68
C LYS A 127 -1.84 -10.47 -7.47
N LEU A 128 -0.69 -9.85 -7.70
CA LEU A 128 -0.05 -8.93 -6.77
C LEU A 128 -0.29 -7.48 -7.21
N LEU A 129 -0.75 -6.65 -6.28
CA LEU A 129 -0.87 -5.20 -6.40
C LEU A 129 0.05 -4.55 -5.36
N LEU A 130 1.15 -3.97 -5.80
CA LEU A 130 2.17 -3.40 -4.92
C LEU A 130 2.33 -1.92 -5.17
N THR A 131 2.43 -1.12 -4.11
CA THR A 131 2.89 0.27 -4.17
C THR A 131 4.04 0.49 -3.21
N THR A 132 4.99 1.32 -3.62
CA THR A 132 6.17 1.66 -2.82
C THR A 132 6.69 3.02 -3.25
N PRO A 133 7.52 3.72 -2.45
CA PRO A 133 8.13 4.97 -2.87
C PRO A 133 8.89 4.82 -4.19
N ASN A 134 8.67 5.78 -5.08
CA ASN A 134 9.44 5.89 -6.33
C ASN A 134 10.85 6.38 -6.02
N TYR A 135 11.88 5.70 -6.48
CA TYR A 135 13.27 6.09 -6.28
C TYR A 135 13.57 7.55 -6.66
N HIS A 136 12.88 8.06 -7.67
CA HIS A 136 13.02 9.44 -8.17
C HIS A 136 12.14 10.46 -7.46
N LEU A 137 11.43 10.08 -6.39
CA LEU A 137 10.58 10.99 -5.62
C LEU A 137 11.37 12.21 -5.11
N LYS A 138 10.67 13.33 -4.96
CA LYS A 138 11.15 14.45 -4.13
C LYS A 138 10.64 14.22 -2.72
N PRO A 139 11.54 14.06 -1.72
CA PRO A 139 11.10 13.68 -0.38
C PRO A 139 10.20 14.72 0.24
N ILE A 140 9.16 14.24 0.90
CA ILE A 140 8.29 15.04 1.74
C ILE A 140 8.91 15.20 3.14
N ASP A 141 9.57 14.15 3.61
CA ASP A 141 10.32 14.11 4.86
C ASP A 141 11.82 13.93 4.52
N PRO A 142 12.73 14.74 5.10
CA PRO A 142 14.18 14.57 4.91
C PRO A 142 14.69 13.17 5.24
N ALA A 143 14.04 12.45 6.17
CA ALA A 143 14.40 11.07 6.50
C ALA A 143 14.29 10.10 5.30
N HIS A 144 13.55 10.47 4.25
CA HIS A 144 13.45 9.67 3.02
C HIS A 144 14.65 9.85 2.05
N GLU A 145 15.61 10.67 2.39
CA GLU A 145 16.87 10.80 1.61
C GLU A 145 18.02 9.95 2.17
N GLY A 146 17.86 9.42 3.38
CA GLY A 146 18.88 8.66 4.09
C GLY A 146 19.78 9.52 5.01
N PRO A 147 20.80 8.96 5.60
CA PRO A 147 21.22 7.56 5.40
C PRO A 147 20.19 6.55 5.90
N PHE A 148 20.04 5.44 5.17
CA PHE A 148 19.09 4.40 5.54
C PHE A 148 19.72 3.43 6.56
N PRO A 149 18.94 2.97 7.59
CA PRO A 149 19.43 2.02 8.56
C PRO A 149 19.69 0.65 7.91
N THR A 150 20.66 -0.07 8.47
CA THR A 150 20.95 -1.46 8.12
C THR A 150 20.18 -2.45 9.02
N VAL A 151 19.29 -1.93 9.86
CA VAL A 151 18.44 -2.69 10.78
C VAL A 151 17.00 -2.26 10.58
N GLU A 152 16.10 -3.21 10.58
CA GLU A 152 14.66 -2.98 10.42
C GLU A 152 14.03 -2.59 11.77
N ASP A 153 13.93 -1.29 11.98
CA ASP A 153 13.34 -0.66 13.18
C ASP A 153 11.92 -0.08 12.93
N GLY A 154 11.38 -0.35 11.75
CA GLY A 154 10.11 0.21 11.27
C GLY A 154 10.26 1.45 10.39
N GLY A 155 11.47 1.98 10.22
CA GLY A 155 11.80 3.02 9.24
C GLY A 155 12.06 2.45 7.84
N HIS A 156 12.22 3.34 6.84
CA HIS A 156 12.64 2.92 5.50
C HIS A 156 14.09 2.44 5.54
N VAL A 157 14.36 1.27 4.95
CA VAL A 157 15.72 0.72 4.78
C VAL A 157 16.29 1.07 3.39
N ARG A 158 15.51 1.74 2.56
CA ARG A 158 15.88 2.22 1.21
C ARG A 158 15.03 3.40 0.76
N LYS A 159 15.49 4.14 -0.22
CA LYS A 159 14.80 5.31 -0.78
C LYS A 159 13.49 4.96 -1.49
N GLY A 160 13.37 3.73 -1.97
CA GLY A 160 12.30 3.27 -2.83
C GLY A 160 12.83 2.48 -4.03
N TYR A 161 11.99 2.33 -5.06
CA TYR A 161 12.31 1.46 -6.19
C TYR A 161 12.23 2.17 -7.53
N THR A 162 13.07 1.71 -8.48
CA THR A 162 12.90 1.99 -9.91
C THR A 162 12.00 0.93 -10.55
N SER A 163 11.54 1.19 -11.77
CA SER A 163 10.81 0.20 -12.57
C SER A 163 11.61 -1.08 -12.76
N GLU A 164 12.89 -0.94 -13.09
CA GLU A 164 13.81 -2.07 -13.33
C GLU A 164 14.01 -2.90 -12.05
N GLY A 165 14.10 -2.22 -10.89
CA GLY A 165 14.20 -2.89 -9.60
C GLY A 165 12.99 -3.75 -9.28
N LEU A 166 11.77 -3.23 -9.52
CA LEU A 166 10.53 -3.99 -9.31
C LEU A 166 10.38 -5.15 -10.30
N LEU A 167 10.76 -4.95 -11.57
CA LEU A 167 10.73 -6.02 -12.58
C LEU A 167 11.67 -7.17 -12.21
N ARG A 168 12.87 -6.87 -11.71
CA ARG A 168 13.81 -7.87 -11.21
C ARG A 168 13.23 -8.66 -10.03
N LEU A 169 12.62 -7.98 -9.06
CA LEU A 169 11.98 -8.65 -7.92
C LEU A 169 10.83 -9.58 -8.36
N CYS A 170 10.08 -9.20 -9.42
CA CYS A 170 9.07 -10.10 -10.00
C CYS A 170 9.69 -11.36 -10.57
N ASP A 171 10.75 -11.21 -11.37
CA ASP A 171 11.45 -12.33 -12.00
C ASP A 171 11.98 -13.33 -10.95
N GLU A 172 12.65 -12.81 -9.92
CA GLU A 172 13.20 -13.61 -8.81
C GLU A 172 12.11 -14.30 -7.96
N ALA A 173 10.91 -13.72 -7.91
CA ALA A 173 9.77 -14.30 -7.22
C ALA A 173 8.92 -15.23 -8.11
N GLY A 174 9.26 -15.38 -9.39
CA GLY A 174 8.48 -16.16 -10.36
C GLY A 174 7.12 -15.52 -10.67
N LEU A 175 6.99 -14.21 -10.53
CA LEU A 175 5.80 -13.42 -10.88
C LEU A 175 5.97 -12.81 -12.28
N LYS A 176 4.89 -12.78 -13.04
CA LYS A 176 4.84 -12.13 -14.34
C LYS A 176 4.39 -10.66 -14.15
N PRO A 177 5.23 -9.65 -14.43
CA PRO A 177 4.80 -8.27 -14.38
C PRO A 177 3.79 -7.99 -15.48
N GLU A 178 2.69 -7.29 -15.14
CA GLU A 178 1.63 -6.92 -16.07
C GLU A 178 1.68 -5.42 -16.39
N SER A 179 1.86 -4.57 -15.38
CA SER A 179 1.99 -3.13 -15.60
C SER A 179 2.78 -2.45 -14.48
N ILE A 180 3.46 -1.36 -14.87
CA ILE A 180 4.00 -0.37 -13.95
C ILE A 180 3.29 0.96 -14.20
N SER A 181 2.88 1.62 -13.14
CA SER A 181 2.23 2.92 -13.16
C SER A 181 2.64 3.72 -11.93
N TYR A 182 2.09 4.92 -11.78
CA TYR A 182 2.47 5.82 -10.71
C TYR A 182 1.21 6.42 -10.08
N CYS A 183 1.29 6.79 -8.79
CA CYS A 183 0.26 7.55 -8.12
C CYS A 183 0.86 8.59 -7.16
N THR A 184 0.02 9.44 -6.57
CA THR A 184 0.41 10.54 -5.70
C THR A 184 1.32 11.54 -6.42
N GLY A 185 0.71 12.34 -7.27
CA GLY A 185 1.38 13.35 -8.07
C GLY A 185 1.64 14.64 -7.29
N PHE A 186 1.88 15.73 -8.02
CA PHE A 186 2.27 17.02 -7.46
C PHE A 186 1.24 17.60 -6.49
N VAL A 187 -0.05 17.62 -6.87
CA VAL A 187 -1.12 18.22 -6.05
C VAL A 187 -1.29 17.42 -4.76
N SER A 188 -1.36 16.09 -4.86
CA SER A 188 -1.44 15.20 -3.69
C SER A 188 -0.26 15.37 -2.74
N GLN A 189 0.96 15.48 -3.27
CA GLN A 189 2.16 15.70 -2.45
C GLN A 189 2.09 17.05 -1.72
N LYS A 190 1.60 18.12 -2.37
CA LYS A 190 1.45 19.43 -1.72
C LYS A 190 0.38 19.42 -0.63
N ILE A 191 -0.72 18.71 -0.84
CA ILE A 191 -1.77 18.53 0.18
C ILE A 191 -1.22 17.70 1.35
N THR A 192 -0.43 16.66 1.09
CA THR A 192 0.23 15.87 2.13
C THR A 192 1.24 16.72 2.93
N HIS A 193 2.03 17.58 2.27
CA HIS A 193 2.89 18.54 2.97
C HIS A 193 2.09 19.47 3.90
N LEU A 194 0.96 20.00 3.42
CA LEU A 194 0.08 20.84 4.22
C LEU A 194 -0.47 20.07 5.42
N HIS A 195 -0.83 18.81 5.23
CA HIS A 195 -1.28 17.93 6.32
C HIS A 195 -0.20 17.77 7.39
N PHE A 196 1.04 17.43 7.01
CA PHE A 196 2.13 17.29 7.97
C PHE A 196 2.48 18.58 8.70
N ALA A 197 2.45 19.72 8.01
CA ALA A 197 2.69 21.02 8.62
C ALA A 197 1.62 21.37 9.66
N THR A 198 0.35 21.17 9.33
CA THR A 198 -0.78 21.51 10.21
C THR A 198 -0.98 20.50 11.34
N ARG A 199 -0.62 19.22 11.14
CA ARG A 199 -0.67 18.16 12.15
C ARG A 199 0.25 18.44 13.34
N LYS A 200 1.34 19.18 13.14
CA LYS A 200 2.22 19.62 14.24
C LYS A 200 1.48 20.52 15.24
N ILE A 201 0.41 21.19 14.83
CA ILE A 201 -0.42 22.03 15.68
C ILE A 201 -1.49 21.17 16.36
N HIS A 202 -2.34 20.51 15.56
CA HIS A 202 -3.39 19.62 16.07
C HIS A 202 -3.91 18.71 14.95
N SER A 203 -4.15 17.43 15.26
CA SER A 203 -4.55 16.41 14.27
C SER A 203 -5.94 16.67 13.65
N ILE A 204 -6.93 17.09 14.46
CA ILE A 204 -8.28 17.40 13.96
C ILE A 204 -8.25 18.65 13.08
N PHE A 205 -7.48 19.68 13.48
CA PHE A 205 -7.29 20.88 12.69
C PHE A 205 -6.67 20.56 11.33
N ALA A 206 -5.63 19.73 11.29
CA ALA A 206 -5.03 19.28 10.04
C ALA A 206 -6.05 18.57 9.12
N TRP A 207 -6.89 17.70 9.69
CA TRP A 207 -7.95 17.03 8.94
C TRP A 207 -8.96 18.01 8.35
N LEU A 208 -9.42 18.99 9.13
CA LEU A 208 -10.37 20.02 8.68
C LEU A 208 -9.79 20.88 7.56
N VAL A 209 -8.50 21.27 7.68
CA VAL A 209 -7.82 22.10 6.68
C VAL A 209 -7.63 21.33 5.37
N VAL A 210 -7.21 20.08 5.43
CA VAL A 210 -6.82 19.29 4.25
C VAL A 210 -8.02 18.68 3.52
N ASN A 211 -9.08 18.29 4.26
CA ASN A 211 -10.18 17.55 3.71
C ASN A 211 -10.87 18.20 2.49
N PRO A 212 -11.13 19.52 2.44
CA PRO A 212 -11.72 20.17 1.27
C PRO A 212 -10.87 20.06 -0.01
N PHE A 213 -9.55 20.00 0.15
CA PHE A 213 -8.62 19.96 -0.99
C PHE A 213 -8.48 18.56 -1.59
N ARG A 214 -8.89 17.51 -0.89
CA ARG A 214 -8.76 16.11 -1.33
C ARG A 214 -9.61 15.74 -2.54
N ILE A 215 -10.54 16.59 -2.94
CA ILE A 215 -11.33 16.40 -4.15
C ILE A 215 -10.53 16.72 -5.43
N PHE A 216 -9.48 17.54 -5.34
CA PHE A 216 -8.72 18.00 -6.50
C PHE A 216 -7.79 16.93 -7.10
N PRO A 217 -7.02 16.14 -6.31
CA PRO A 217 -6.11 15.15 -6.87
C PRO A 217 -6.77 14.19 -7.87
N PRO A 218 -7.91 13.58 -7.58
CA PRO A 218 -8.55 12.65 -8.53
C PRO A 218 -8.89 13.29 -9.88
N LEU A 219 -9.04 14.61 -9.93
CA LEU A 219 -9.47 15.36 -11.11
C LEU A 219 -8.30 15.91 -11.92
N PHE A 220 -7.25 16.40 -11.25
CA PHE A 220 -6.22 17.23 -11.90
C PHE A 220 -4.79 16.77 -11.67
N ASP A 221 -4.52 15.91 -10.68
CA ASP A 221 -3.17 15.63 -10.23
C ASP A 221 -2.28 15.06 -11.32
N ASP A 222 -2.79 14.10 -12.09
CA ASP A 222 -2.04 13.47 -13.17
C ASP A 222 -1.68 14.47 -14.31
N VAL A 223 -2.61 15.36 -14.66
CA VAL A 223 -2.39 16.39 -15.68
C VAL A 223 -1.36 17.40 -15.23
N VAL A 224 -1.51 17.91 -14.00
CA VAL A 224 -0.59 18.91 -13.42
C VAL A 224 0.80 18.30 -13.24
N THR A 225 0.89 17.08 -12.76
CA THR A 225 2.14 16.37 -12.52
C THR A 225 2.93 16.18 -13.81
N ARG A 226 2.26 15.76 -14.90
CA ARG A 226 2.87 15.61 -16.24
C ARG A 226 3.29 16.95 -16.81
N TRP A 227 2.45 17.97 -16.70
CA TRP A 227 2.78 19.31 -17.20
C TRP A 227 3.98 19.92 -16.51
N LEU A 228 4.11 19.71 -15.17
CA LEU A 228 5.25 20.18 -14.39
C LEU A 228 6.47 19.25 -14.46
N GLN A 229 6.37 18.11 -15.15
CA GLN A 229 7.40 17.05 -15.14
C GLN A 229 7.85 16.69 -13.72
N TYR A 230 6.89 16.69 -12.79
CA TYR A 230 7.17 16.44 -11.38
C TYR A 230 7.13 14.93 -11.10
N PRO A 231 8.07 14.38 -10.32
CA PRO A 231 8.05 12.94 -10.03
C PRO A 231 6.85 12.58 -9.13
N HIS A 232 6.18 11.47 -9.47
CA HIS A 232 5.21 10.88 -8.58
C HIS A 232 5.90 10.32 -7.33
N TYR A 233 5.16 10.31 -6.22
CA TYR A 233 5.67 9.81 -4.95
C TYR A 233 5.75 8.27 -4.93
N SER A 234 4.69 7.59 -5.35
CA SER A 234 4.65 6.14 -5.36
C SER A 234 4.74 5.56 -6.78
N ILE A 235 5.55 4.52 -6.93
CA ILE A 235 5.53 3.59 -8.06
C ILE A 235 4.63 2.41 -7.72
N CYS A 236 3.88 1.95 -8.71
CA CYS A 236 2.84 0.95 -8.56
C CYS A 236 3.08 -0.20 -9.55
N LEU A 237 3.10 -1.42 -9.03
CA LEU A 237 3.29 -2.66 -9.79
C LEU A 237 2.02 -3.50 -9.76
N GLU A 238 1.60 -3.99 -10.92
CA GLU A 238 0.65 -5.09 -11.08
C GLU A 238 1.40 -6.28 -11.67
N ALA A 239 1.32 -7.42 -10.99
CA ALA A 239 1.94 -8.66 -11.45
C ALA A 239 0.98 -9.84 -11.19
N SER A 240 1.20 -10.96 -11.86
CA SER A 240 0.42 -12.18 -11.68
C SER A 240 1.32 -13.39 -11.45
N LYS A 241 0.81 -14.36 -10.68
CA LYS A 241 1.43 -15.66 -10.58
C LYS A 241 1.06 -16.50 -11.82
N PRO A 242 2.02 -17.06 -12.56
CA PRO A 242 1.72 -17.97 -13.67
C PRO A 242 0.84 -19.14 -13.22
N ASN A 243 0.07 -19.71 -14.20
CA ASN A 243 -0.75 -20.90 -13.96
C ASN A 243 0.10 -22.16 -13.77
#